data_803dfaa2fedd550f7af5b5c3ff48ca77
#
_entry.id   803dfaa2fedd550f7af5b5c3ff48ca77
#
_cell.length_a   1.000
_cell.length_b   1.000
_cell.length_c   1.000
_cell.angle_alpha   90.00
_cell.angle_beta   90.00
_cell.angle_gamma   90.00
#
_symmetry.space_group_name_H-M   'P 1'
#
loop_
_entity.id
_entity.type
_entity.pdbx_description
1 polymer ?
#
loop_
_entity_poly.entity_id
_entity_poly.type
_entity_poly.pdbx_seq_one_letter_code
_entity_poly.pdbx_strand_id
1 'polypeptide(L)'
;TADIVKASNSHLGVCFDVDGSRILIVDENGLEISFEDILMLFVSYNKRIQNSTGNPIITTPAISSVVKEYIEESGFRLKTIENFPGELSRQIREERACFAASDTLKFYFPNYAPFSDVNFILLKILENMTEQNDLLSSLTRGFPKGIKVNKTIPISSDIIDNIHNKLREITENKNYNFHDIINELKIIQDDVYTNIKVALYRDALLLSAESDNKNKARKMISEMEKMISEIQ
;
A
#
# COMPACT_ATOMS: atom_id res chain seq x y z
N THR A 1 0.55 -22.67 -0.50
CA THR A 1 -0.44 -22.42 0.59
C THR A 1 -1.86 -22.45 0.05
N ALA A 2 -2.20 -21.69 -1.02
CA ALA A 2 -3.55 -21.60 -1.58
C ALA A 2 -4.19 -22.98 -1.88
N ASP A 3 -3.47 -23.85 -2.58
CA ASP A 3 -3.97 -25.20 -2.93
C ASP A 3 -4.19 -26.08 -1.68
N ILE A 4 -3.33 -25.93 -0.67
CA ILE A 4 -3.47 -26.64 0.59
C ILE A 4 -4.74 -26.19 1.33
N VAL A 5 -5.00 -24.89 1.41
CA VAL A 5 -6.20 -24.32 2.03
C VAL A 5 -7.47 -24.91 1.39
N LYS A 6 -7.54 -24.91 0.07
CA LYS A 6 -8.67 -25.51 -0.68
C LYS A 6 -8.82 -26.99 -0.44
N ALA A 7 -7.73 -27.75 -0.50
CA ALA A 7 -7.75 -29.20 -0.34
C ALA A 7 -8.12 -29.64 1.08
N SER A 8 -7.76 -28.85 2.09
CA SER A 8 -8.02 -29.16 3.51
C SER A 8 -9.30 -28.51 4.07
N ASN A 9 -10.01 -27.70 3.27
CA ASN A 9 -11.14 -26.86 3.72
C ASN A 9 -10.78 -26.00 4.95
N SER A 10 -9.56 -25.46 4.98
CA SER A 10 -9.11 -24.61 6.06
C SER A 10 -9.76 -23.22 5.98
N HIS A 11 -9.99 -22.58 7.13
CA HIS A 11 -10.58 -21.23 7.18
C HIS A 11 -9.65 -20.12 6.68
N LEU A 12 -8.35 -20.35 6.74
CA LEU A 12 -7.31 -19.49 6.18
C LEU A 12 -5.98 -20.26 6.02
N GLY A 13 -5.06 -19.70 5.27
CA GLY A 13 -3.68 -20.14 5.18
C GLY A 13 -2.71 -18.99 5.45
N VAL A 14 -1.56 -19.31 6.02
CA VAL A 14 -0.52 -18.30 6.32
C VAL A 14 0.84 -18.76 5.85
N CYS A 15 1.66 -17.80 5.43
CA CYS A 15 3.09 -17.99 5.20
C CYS A 15 3.85 -16.94 6.00
N PHE A 16 4.88 -17.38 6.71
CA PHE A 16 5.77 -16.51 7.48
C PHE A 16 7.12 -16.42 6.77
N ASP A 17 7.77 -15.28 6.90
CA ASP A 17 9.18 -15.18 6.52
C ASP A 17 10.11 -15.78 7.61
N VAL A 18 11.39 -15.87 7.30
CA VAL A 18 12.37 -16.56 8.16
C VAL A 18 12.62 -15.86 9.49
N ASP A 19 12.38 -14.55 9.58
CA ASP A 19 12.59 -13.76 10.78
C ASP A 19 11.28 -13.52 11.56
N GLY A 20 10.14 -14.04 11.08
CA GLY A 20 8.84 -13.92 11.75
C GLY A 20 8.28 -12.49 11.76
N SER A 21 8.70 -11.64 10.82
CA SER A 21 8.25 -10.24 10.75
C SER A 21 7.21 -9.95 9.68
N ARG A 22 7.10 -10.81 8.65
CA ARG A 22 6.16 -10.67 7.53
C ARG A 22 5.19 -11.84 7.49
N ILE A 23 3.93 -11.52 7.20
CA ILE A 23 2.87 -12.52 7.09
C ILE A 23 2.10 -12.32 5.78
N LEU A 24 2.07 -13.37 4.96
CA LEU A 24 1.17 -13.49 3.82
C LEU A 24 -0.02 -14.35 4.24
N ILE A 25 -1.22 -13.90 3.92
CA ILE A 25 -2.48 -14.54 4.31
C ILE A 25 -3.28 -14.90 3.08
N VAL A 26 -3.88 -16.07 3.12
CA VAL A 26 -4.79 -16.59 2.09
C VAL A 26 -6.12 -16.89 2.76
N ASP A 27 -7.22 -16.47 2.15
CA ASP A 27 -8.57 -16.78 2.64
C ASP A 27 -8.97 -18.25 2.42
N GLU A 28 -10.15 -18.63 2.85
CA GLU A 28 -10.72 -19.99 2.71
C GLU A 28 -10.93 -20.41 1.24
N ASN A 29 -10.98 -19.43 0.32
CA ASN A 29 -11.08 -19.67 -1.13
C ASN A 29 -9.70 -19.82 -1.80
N GLY A 30 -8.62 -19.70 -1.02
CA GLY A 30 -7.25 -19.72 -1.52
C GLY A 30 -6.85 -18.45 -2.26
N LEU A 31 -7.51 -17.33 -2.00
CA LEU A 31 -7.15 -16.03 -2.55
C LEU A 31 -6.26 -15.27 -1.55
N GLU A 32 -5.21 -14.66 -2.05
CA GLU A 32 -4.33 -13.82 -1.24
C GLU A 32 -5.07 -12.57 -0.78
N ILE A 33 -4.98 -12.28 0.51
CA ILE A 33 -5.49 -11.05 1.12
C ILE A 33 -4.41 -9.97 1.02
N SER A 34 -4.74 -8.87 0.38
CA SER A 34 -3.80 -7.78 0.19
C SER A 34 -3.42 -7.10 1.51
N PHE A 35 -2.27 -6.42 1.53
CA PHE A 35 -1.88 -5.64 2.70
C PHE A 35 -2.91 -4.55 3.04
N GLU A 36 -3.53 -3.96 2.03
CA GLU A 36 -4.58 -2.95 2.19
C GLU A 36 -5.85 -3.54 2.82
N ASP A 37 -6.26 -4.75 2.40
CA ASP A 37 -7.39 -5.46 3.01
C ASP A 37 -7.12 -5.79 4.48
N ILE A 38 -5.91 -6.23 4.84
CA ILE A 38 -5.53 -6.51 6.22
C ILE A 38 -5.48 -5.21 7.05
N LEU A 39 -4.96 -4.12 6.48
CA LEU A 39 -4.95 -2.81 7.12
C LEU A 39 -6.39 -2.36 7.45
N MET A 40 -7.29 -2.41 6.46
CA MET A 40 -8.70 -2.06 6.65
C MET A 40 -9.43 -3.01 7.61
N LEU A 41 -9.11 -4.31 7.58
CA LEU A 41 -9.64 -5.28 8.54
C LEU A 41 -9.37 -4.86 9.99
N PHE A 42 -8.13 -4.46 10.29
CA PHE A 42 -7.77 -4.01 11.63
C PHE A 42 -8.40 -2.67 12.00
N VAL A 43 -8.48 -1.73 11.07
CA VAL A 43 -9.16 -0.44 11.27
C VAL A 43 -10.64 -0.65 11.56
N SER A 44 -11.29 -1.56 10.85
CA SER A 44 -12.74 -1.79 10.95
C SER A 44 -13.17 -2.63 12.13
N TYR A 45 -12.37 -3.61 12.55
CA TYR A 45 -12.83 -4.63 13.50
C TYR A 45 -11.98 -4.72 14.78
N ASN A 46 -10.78 -4.14 14.81
CA ASN A 46 -9.97 -4.19 16.02
C ASN A 46 -10.39 -3.11 17.02
N LYS A 47 -11.05 -3.49 18.09
CA LYS A 47 -11.59 -2.58 19.12
C LYS A 47 -10.55 -1.65 19.73
N ARG A 48 -9.29 -2.10 19.89
CA ARG A 48 -8.23 -1.25 20.45
C ARG A 48 -7.84 -0.13 19.49
N ILE A 49 -7.75 -0.46 18.20
CA ILE A 49 -7.47 0.55 17.18
C ILE A 49 -8.65 1.52 17.12
N GLN A 50 -9.89 1.03 17.02
CA GLN A 50 -11.10 1.85 16.99
C GLN A 50 -11.22 2.83 18.17
N ASN A 51 -10.81 2.41 19.36
CA ASN A 51 -10.82 3.25 20.55
C ASN A 51 -9.63 4.22 20.62
N SER A 52 -8.79 4.27 19.61
CA SER A 52 -7.56 5.08 19.56
C SER A 52 -7.54 6.11 18.42
N THR A 53 -8.71 6.60 18.00
CA THR A 53 -8.86 7.55 16.86
C THR A 53 -8.08 8.86 17.03
N GLY A 54 -7.74 9.25 18.28
CA GLY A 54 -6.85 10.40 18.54
C GLY A 54 -5.40 10.20 18.12
N ASN A 55 -4.97 8.96 17.87
CA ASN A 55 -3.61 8.60 17.49
C ASN A 55 -3.55 8.26 15.99
N PRO A 56 -2.45 8.56 15.30
CA PRO A 56 -2.36 8.30 13.87
C PRO A 56 -2.18 6.80 13.56
N ILE A 57 -2.58 6.44 12.34
CA ILE A 57 -2.12 5.24 11.66
C ILE A 57 -0.95 5.61 10.76
N ILE A 58 0.11 4.81 10.75
CA ILE A 58 1.29 5.03 9.89
C ILE A 58 1.37 3.93 8.85
N THR A 59 1.63 4.32 7.60
CA THR A 59 1.81 3.36 6.50
C THR A 59 2.87 3.83 5.51
N THR A 60 3.19 2.97 4.55
CA THR A 60 4.08 3.28 3.43
C THR A 60 3.32 3.96 2.29
N PRO A 61 4.00 4.67 1.36
CA PRO A 61 3.35 5.37 0.25
C PRO A 61 2.63 4.47 -0.76
N ALA A 62 2.85 3.15 -0.69
CA ALA A 62 2.20 2.18 -1.59
C ALA A 62 0.69 2.02 -1.38
N ILE A 63 0.15 2.62 -0.32
CA ILE A 63 -1.31 2.61 -0.06
C ILE A 63 -2.07 3.36 -1.14
N SER A 64 -3.23 2.84 -1.53
CA SER A 64 -4.12 3.46 -2.51
C SER A 64 -4.87 4.68 -1.94
N SER A 65 -5.30 5.60 -2.83
CA SER A 65 -6.05 6.79 -2.44
C SER A 65 -7.40 6.43 -1.80
N VAL A 66 -8.10 5.45 -2.36
CA VAL A 66 -9.40 4.99 -1.82
C VAL A 66 -9.27 4.39 -0.41
N VAL A 67 -8.15 3.74 -0.11
CA VAL A 67 -7.90 3.21 1.24
C VAL A 67 -7.48 4.32 2.21
N LYS A 68 -6.77 5.36 1.72
CA LYS A 68 -6.50 6.56 2.53
C LYS A 68 -7.79 7.24 2.96
N GLU A 69 -8.69 7.51 2.01
CA GLU A 69 -10.01 8.09 2.26
C GLU A 69 -10.80 7.24 3.26
N TYR A 70 -10.84 5.92 3.07
CA TYR A 70 -11.51 5.00 3.98
C TYR A 70 -10.99 5.10 5.44
N ILE A 71 -9.67 5.20 5.62
CA ILE A 71 -9.06 5.33 6.95
C ILE A 71 -9.39 6.69 7.58
N GLU A 72 -9.36 7.77 6.79
CA GLU A 72 -9.68 9.12 7.24
C GLU A 72 -11.17 9.26 7.58
N GLU A 73 -12.06 8.71 6.77
CA GLU A 73 -13.50 8.63 7.05
C GLU A 73 -13.81 7.78 8.30
N SER A 74 -12.97 6.79 8.60
CA SER A 74 -13.05 6.02 9.85
C SER A 74 -12.59 6.80 11.08
N GLY A 75 -12.21 8.08 10.92
CA GLY A 75 -11.84 8.99 12.00
C GLY A 75 -10.37 8.95 12.41
N PHE A 76 -9.50 8.35 11.60
CA PHE A 76 -8.06 8.31 11.87
C PHE A 76 -7.28 9.32 11.03
N ARG A 77 -6.25 9.90 11.65
CA ARG A 77 -5.22 10.63 10.89
C ARG A 77 -4.25 9.63 10.28
N LEU A 78 -4.08 9.65 8.97
CA LEU A 78 -3.12 8.82 8.27
C LEU A 78 -1.80 9.57 8.03
N LYS A 79 -0.67 8.93 8.33
CA LYS A 79 0.68 9.41 8.00
C LYS A 79 1.38 8.39 7.12
N THR A 80 1.88 8.83 5.96
CA THR A 80 2.71 8.00 5.09
C THR A 80 4.19 8.33 5.28
N ILE A 81 5.02 7.30 5.34
CA ILE A 81 6.48 7.43 5.48
C ILE A 81 7.19 6.46 4.55
N GLU A 82 8.38 6.83 4.09
CA GLU A 82 9.21 5.94 3.29
C GLU A 82 9.65 4.70 4.07
N ASN A 83 9.70 3.55 3.37
CA ASN A 83 10.01 2.25 3.98
C ASN A 83 11.52 2.03 4.12
N PHE A 84 12.18 2.87 4.91
CA PHE A 84 13.59 2.66 5.27
C PHE A 84 13.71 1.76 6.51
N PRO A 85 14.80 0.98 6.63
CA PRO A 85 15.04 0.15 7.81
C PRO A 85 14.95 0.94 9.12
N GLY A 86 14.10 0.47 10.04
CA GLY A 86 13.90 1.10 11.35
C GLY A 86 13.02 2.35 11.38
N GLU A 87 12.75 2.97 10.24
CA GLU A 87 12.00 4.24 10.19
C GLU A 87 10.55 4.08 10.69
N LEU A 88 9.87 3.03 10.26
CA LEU A 88 8.51 2.72 10.77
C LEU A 88 8.49 2.62 12.30
N SER A 89 9.39 1.83 12.88
CA SER A 89 9.46 1.67 14.34
C SER A 89 9.82 2.97 15.07
N ARG A 90 10.62 3.82 14.46
CA ARG A 90 10.95 5.16 14.98
C ARG A 90 9.71 6.07 14.97
N GLN A 91 9.06 6.19 13.82
CA GLN A 91 7.88 7.05 13.64
C GLN A 91 6.69 6.61 14.48
N ILE A 92 6.48 5.30 14.63
CA ILE A 92 5.46 4.74 15.52
C ILE A 92 5.61 5.29 16.95
N ARG A 93 6.84 5.35 17.48
CA ARG A 93 7.11 5.86 18.83
C ARG A 93 6.97 7.38 18.92
N GLU A 94 7.52 8.11 17.97
CA GLU A 94 7.50 9.58 17.95
C GLU A 94 6.08 10.13 17.82
N GLU A 95 5.28 9.56 16.93
CA GLU A 95 3.90 9.98 16.68
C GLU A 95 2.87 9.34 17.63
N ARG A 96 3.31 8.41 18.47
CA ARG A 96 2.40 7.59 19.32
C ARG A 96 1.30 6.92 18.49
N ALA A 97 1.67 6.34 17.35
CA ALA A 97 0.73 5.69 16.47
C ALA A 97 -0.03 4.56 17.17
N CYS A 98 -1.31 4.39 16.86
CA CYS A 98 -2.11 3.28 17.39
C CYS A 98 -1.91 1.99 16.58
N PHE A 99 -1.57 2.12 15.31
CA PHE A 99 -1.32 1.01 14.39
C PHE A 99 -0.39 1.46 13.25
N ALA A 100 0.35 0.52 12.68
CA ALA A 100 1.07 0.78 11.44
C ALA A 100 1.13 -0.46 10.55
N ALA A 101 1.21 -0.24 9.24
CA ALA A 101 1.30 -1.28 8.23
C ALA A 101 2.24 -0.90 7.09
N SER A 102 2.90 -1.88 6.51
CA SER A 102 3.80 -1.72 5.38
C SER A 102 3.40 -2.65 4.24
N ASP A 103 3.53 -2.18 3.00
CA ASP A 103 3.38 -2.96 1.78
C ASP A 103 4.32 -4.18 1.68
N THR A 104 5.31 -4.24 2.57
CA THR A 104 6.16 -5.42 2.76
C THR A 104 5.54 -6.48 3.68
N LEU A 105 4.21 -6.44 3.90
CA LEU A 105 3.42 -7.37 4.72
C LEU A 105 3.83 -7.39 6.21
N LYS A 106 4.24 -6.23 6.73
CA LYS A 106 4.52 -6.01 8.15
C LYS A 106 3.39 -5.19 8.78
N PHE A 107 2.94 -5.62 9.94
CA PHE A 107 1.89 -4.95 10.71
C PHE A 107 2.34 -4.75 12.15
N TYR A 108 2.15 -3.55 12.68
CA TYR A 108 2.68 -3.14 13.97
C TYR A 108 1.54 -2.79 14.91
N PHE A 109 1.55 -3.40 16.08
CA PHE A 109 0.65 -3.11 17.19
C PHE A 109 1.46 -2.48 18.33
N PRO A 110 1.65 -1.15 18.36
CA PRO A 110 2.56 -0.49 19.29
C PRO A 110 2.29 -0.75 20.76
N ASN A 111 1.03 -0.98 21.10
CA ASN A 111 0.62 -1.32 22.46
C ASN A 111 1.07 -2.73 22.91
N TYR A 112 1.50 -3.56 21.96
CA TYR A 112 2.07 -4.88 22.23
C TYR A 112 3.59 -4.85 22.11
N ALA A 113 4.10 -4.43 20.93
CA ALA A 113 5.52 -4.38 20.64
C ALA A 113 5.85 -3.34 19.55
N PRO A 114 7.05 -2.73 19.57
CA PRO A 114 7.46 -1.75 18.56
C PRO A 114 7.96 -2.40 17.25
N PHE A 115 7.70 -3.68 17.06
CA PHE A 115 8.08 -4.46 15.87
C PHE A 115 6.89 -5.28 15.36
N SER A 116 6.99 -5.76 14.12
CA SER A 116 6.02 -6.67 13.53
C SER A 116 6.26 -8.10 14.03
N ASP A 117 5.24 -8.73 14.57
CA ASP A 117 5.25 -10.10 15.11
C ASP A 117 4.13 -10.91 14.43
N VAL A 118 4.50 -11.85 13.59
CA VAL A 118 3.54 -12.64 12.79
C VAL A 118 2.57 -13.46 13.63
N ASN A 119 3.01 -13.98 14.78
CA ASN A 119 2.15 -14.77 15.67
C ASN A 119 1.06 -13.88 16.28
N PHE A 120 1.45 -12.68 16.73
CA PHE A 120 0.51 -11.72 17.27
C PHE A 120 -0.48 -11.23 16.20
N ILE A 121 0.00 -10.95 14.98
CA ILE A 121 -0.84 -10.53 13.86
C ILE A 121 -1.85 -11.61 13.53
N LEU A 122 -1.41 -12.88 13.41
CA LEU A 122 -2.30 -14.02 13.15
C LEU A 122 -3.36 -14.15 14.23
N LEU A 123 -2.99 -14.09 15.52
CA LEU A 123 -3.95 -14.14 16.63
C LEU A 123 -4.97 -13.01 16.55
N LYS A 124 -4.58 -11.81 16.15
CA LYS A 124 -5.50 -10.67 15.99
C LYS A 124 -6.45 -10.83 14.81
N ILE A 125 -6.02 -11.48 13.73
CA ILE A 125 -6.91 -11.82 12.62
C ILE A 125 -7.94 -12.86 13.05
N LEU A 126 -7.50 -13.92 13.72
CA LEU A 126 -8.39 -14.95 14.25
C LEU A 126 -9.38 -14.39 15.30
N GLU A 127 -8.93 -13.45 16.15
CA GLU A 127 -9.78 -12.72 17.08
C GLU A 127 -10.88 -11.96 16.33
N ASN A 128 -10.53 -11.18 15.30
CA ASN A 128 -11.50 -10.45 14.48
C ASN A 128 -12.50 -11.40 13.79
N MET A 129 -12.03 -12.48 13.18
CA MET A 129 -12.91 -13.49 12.56
C MET A 129 -13.88 -14.11 13.59
N THR A 130 -13.40 -14.41 14.77
CA THR A 130 -14.21 -15.00 15.84
C THR A 130 -15.23 -13.99 16.38
N GLU A 131 -14.83 -12.75 16.64
CA GLU A 131 -15.72 -11.69 17.14
C GLU A 131 -16.82 -11.33 16.14
N GLN A 132 -16.51 -11.33 14.85
CA GLN A 132 -17.48 -11.07 13.79
C GLN A 132 -18.26 -12.32 13.39
N ASN A 133 -17.84 -13.51 13.83
CA ASN A 133 -18.39 -14.80 13.45
C ASN A 133 -18.51 -14.98 11.92
N ASP A 134 -17.46 -14.59 11.21
CA ASP A 134 -17.45 -14.60 9.73
C ASP A 134 -16.07 -15.02 9.18
N LEU A 135 -16.06 -15.45 7.92
CA LEU A 135 -14.87 -15.85 7.18
C LEU A 135 -14.09 -14.62 6.66
N LEU A 136 -12.80 -14.80 6.43
CA LEU A 136 -11.94 -13.69 6.05
C LEU A 136 -12.34 -13.05 4.72
N SER A 137 -12.75 -13.84 3.73
CA SER A 137 -13.25 -13.31 2.45
C SER A 137 -14.50 -12.45 2.59
N SER A 138 -15.39 -12.80 3.52
CA SER A 138 -16.60 -12.02 3.82
C SER A 138 -16.27 -10.70 4.48
N LEU A 139 -15.37 -10.72 5.47
CA LEU A 139 -14.94 -9.52 6.21
C LEU A 139 -14.26 -8.49 5.31
N THR A 140 -13.55 -8.94 4.28
CA THR A 140 -12.81 -8.05 3.36
C THR A 140 -13.57 -7.68 2.08
N ARG A 141 -14.69 -8.36 1.79
CA ARG A 141 -15.44 -8.18 0.54
C ARG A 141 -15.96 -6.77 0.30
N GLY A 142 -16.35 -6.07 1.36
CA GLY A 142 -16.93 -4.73 1.30
C GLY A 142 -15.90 -3.60 1.28
N PHE A 143 -14.62 -3.90 1.38
CA PHE A 143 -13.58 -2.87 1.43
C PHE A 143 -13.35 -2.23 0.06
N PRO A 144 -13.14 -0.91 0.02
CA PRO A 144 -12.82 -0.24 -1.22
C PRO A 144 -11.47 -0.73 -1.78
N LYS A 145 -11.39 -0.88 -3.11
CA LYS A 145 -10.18 -1.39 -3.78
C LYS A 145 -9.73 -0.44 -4.87
N GLY A 146 -8.56 0.14 -4.70
CA GLY A 146 -7.90 0.88 -5.77
C GLY A 146 -7.33 -0.09 -6.82
N ILE A 147 -7.64 0.17 -8.08
CA ILE A 147 -7.05 -0.58 -9.18
C ILE A 147 -5.74 0.08 -9.58
N LYS A 148 -4.62 -0.56 -9.23
CA LYS A 148 -3.27 -0.08 -9.58
C LYS A 148 -2.74 -0.83 -10.80
N VAL A 149 -2.14 -0.07 -11.71
CA VAL A 149 -1.35 -0.58 -12.84
C VAL A 149 0.07 -0.07 -12.66
N ASN A 150 1.01 -0.99 -12.52
CA ASN A 150 2.42 -0.66 -12.33
C ASN A 150 3.23 -1.02 -13.57
N LYS A 151 4.22 -0.20 -13.90
CA LYS A 151 5.17 -0.46 -14.97
C LYS A 151 6.56 0.04 -14.59
N THR A 152 7.58 -0.71 -14.97
CA THR A 152 8.98 -0.29 -14.85
C THR A 152 9.52 0.00 -16.24
N ILE A 153 10.12 1.18 -16.42
CA ILE A 153 10.73 1.60 -17.69
C ILE A 153 12.23 1.74 -17.43
N PRO A 154 13.07 0.92 -18.11
CA PRO A 154 14.52 1.13 -18.10
C PRO A 154 14.84 2.50 -18.72
N ILE A 155 15.78 3.22 -18.12
CA ILE A 155 16.30 4.49 -18.63
C ILE A 155 17.82 4.44 -18.67
N SER A 156 18.42 5.24 -19.55
CA SER A 156 19.88 5.38 -19.60
C SER A 156 20.38 6.14 -18.36
N SER A 157 21.51 5.70 -17.80
CA SER A 157 22.16 6.36 -16.68
C SER A 157 22.48 7.84 -16.94
N ASP A 158 22.77 8.19 -18.19
CA ASP A 158 23.10 9.56 -18.60
C ASP A 158 21.93 10.54 -18.47
N ILE A 159 20.71 10.02 -18.47
CA ILE A 159 19.47 10.82 -18.43
C ILE A 159 18.89 10.90 -17.03
N ILE A 160 19.25 9.96 -16.14
CA ILE A 160 18.61 9.76 -14.83
C ILE A 160 18.67 11.01 -13.96
N ASP A 161 19.79 11.71 -13.96
CA ASP A 161 20.01 12.92 -13.15
C ASP A 161 19.17 14.11 -13.61
N ASN A 162 18.72 14.10 -14.86
CA ASN A 162 17.94 15.21 -15.45
C ASN A 162 16.49 14.85 -15.77
N ILE A 163 16.13 13.57 -15.64
CA ILE A 163 14.81 13.08 -16.07
C ILE A 163 13.68 13.71 -15.27
N HIS A 164 13.88 13.95 -13.99
CA HIS A 164 12.87 14.56 -13.12
C HIS A 164 12.52 15.98 -13.58
N ASN A 165 13.50 16.79 -13.90
CA ASN A 165 13.30 18.15 -14.40
C ASN A 165 12.59 18.16 -15.76
N LYS A 166 12.97 17.26 -16.67
CA LYS A 166 12.33 17.14 -17.99
C LYS A 166 10.88 16.65 -17.88
N LEU A 167 10.60 15.67 -17.01
CA LEU A 167 9.24 15.20 -16.75
C LEU A 167 8.36 16.30 -16.18
N ARG A 168 8.89 17.10 -15.25
CA ARG A 168 8.20 18.26 -14.69
C ARG A 168 7.85 19.27 -15.79
N GLU A 169 8.81 19.65 -16.62
CA GLU A 169 8.63 20.60 -17.72
C GLU A 169 7.54 20.15 -18.72
N ILE A 170 7.56 18.87 -19.11
CA ILE A 170 6.53 18.29 -19.98
C ILE A 170 5.16 18.28 -19.30
N THR A 171 5.11 17.97 -18.01
CA THR A 171 3.87 17.92 -17.22
C THR A 171 3.24 19.33 -17.11
N GLU A 172 4.06 20.35 -16.88
CA GLU A 172 3.64 21.75 -16.91
C GLU A 172 3.09 22.16 -18.28
N ASN A 173 3.80 21.82 -19.35
CA ASN A 173 3.39 22.14 -20.73
C ASN A 173 2.08 21.47 -21.16
N LYS A 174 1.78 20.29 -20.63
CA LYS A 174 0.53 19.55 -20.88
C LYS A 174 -0.62 19.96 -19.95
N ASN A 175 -0.41 20.92 -19.06
CA ASN A 175 -1.39 21.38 -18.07
C ASN A 175 -1.96 20.25 -17.17
N TYR A 176 -1.15 19.26 -16.83
CA TYR A 176 -1.52 18.27 -15.83
C TYR A 176 -1.53 18.90 -14.43
N ASN A 177 -2.48 18.50 -13.58
CA ASN A 177 -2.40 18.80 -12.17
C ASN A 177 -1.37 17.87 -11.52
N PHE A 178 -0.29 18.42 -10.96
CA PHE A 178 0.79 17.61 -10.42
C PHE A 178 1.35 18.16 -9.11
N HIS A 179 1.93 17.27 -8.32
CA HIS A 179 2.72 17.57 -7.14
C HIS A 179 4.14 17.06 -7.35
N ASP A 180 5.09 17.96 -7.22
CA ASP A 180 6.52 17.67 -7.34
C ASP A 180 7.11 17.36 -5.95
N ILE A 181 7.65 16.16 -5.81
CA ILE A 181 8.33 15.70 -4.59
C ILE A 181 9.72 15.20 -5.01
N ILE A 182 10.70 15.27 -4.16
CA ILE A 182 12.07 14.82 -4.47
C ILE A 182 12.06 13.41 -5.05
N ASN A 183 12.52 13.25 -6.27
CA ASN A 183 12.57 12.00 -7.05
C ASN A 183 11.21 11.34 -7.35
N GLU A 184 10.10 12.05 -7.16
CA GLU A 184 8.75 11.54 -7.37
C GLU A 184 7.86 12.64 -7.95
N LEU A 185 7.19 12.37 -9.05
CA LEU A 185 6.21 13.24 -9.68
C LEU A 185 4.83 12.60 -9.58
N LYS A 186 3.91 13.26 -8.89
CA LYS A 186 2.52 12.83 -8.77
C LYS A 186 1.64 13.65 -9.69
N ILE A 187 0.92 12.98 -10.58
CA ILE A 187 0.00 13.58 -11.56
C ILE A 187 -1.41 13.11 -11.23
N ILE A 188 -2.35 14.05 -11.16
CA ILE A 188 -3.76 13.76 -10.95
C ILE A 188 -4.53 14.26 -12.16
N GLN A 189 -5.18 13.36 -12.88
CA GLN A 189 -5.99 13.70 -14.03
C GLN A 189 -7.12 12.69 -14.26
N ASP A 190 -8.33 13.18 -14.52
CA ASP A 190 -9.52 12.38 -14.83
C ASP A 190 -9.79 11.26 -13.81
N ASP A 191 -9.61 11.56 -12.52
CA ASP A 191 -9.71 10.61 -11.40
C ASP A 191 -8.67 9.48 -11.47
N VAL A 192 -7.56 9.70 -12.15
CA VAL A 192 -6.40 8.82 -12.17
C VAL A 192 -5.25 9.46 -11.39
N TYR A 193 -4.79 8.76 -10.38
CA TYR A 193 -3.61 9.14 -9.59
C TYR A 193 -2.39 8.43 -10.17
N THR A 194 -1.48 9.18 -10.74
CA THR A 194 -0.27 8.62 -11.36
C THR A 194 0.95 9.06 -10.59
N ASN A 195 1.84 8.11 -10.35
CA ASN A 195 3.11 8.35 -9.70
C ASN A 195 4.25 7.88 -10.62
N ILE A 196 5.23 8.76 -10.83
CA ILE A 196 6.47 8.49 -11.56
C ILE A 196 7.62 8.67 -10.57
N LYS A 197 8.36 7.61 -10.28
CA LYS A 197 9.44 7.62 -9.30
C LYS A 197 10.74 7.08 -9.92
N VAL A 198 11.86 7.71 -9.62
CA VAL A 198 13.19 7.17 -9.96
C VAL A 198 13.51 5.99 -9.04
N ALA A 199 13.91 4.86 -9.60
CA ALA A 199 14.27 3.68 -8.82
C ALA A 199 15.63 3.89 -8.11
N LEU A 200 15.69 3.55 -6.80
CA LEU A 200 16.87 3.82 -5.96
C LEU A 200 18.11 2.98 -6.29
N TYR A 201 17.93 1.80 -6.90
CA TYR A 201 19.03 0.82 -7.06
C TYR A 201 19.17 0.28 -8.47
N ARG A 202 18.54 0.91 -9.45
CA ARG A 202 18.58 0.53 -10.87
C ARG A 202 18.23 1.72 -11.74
N ASP A 203 18.79 1.75 -12.93
CA ASP A 203 18.52 2.78 -13.94
C ASP A 203 17.13 2.55 -14.56
N ALA A 204 16.09 2.95 -13.82
CA ALA A 204 14.70 2.77 -14.23
C ALA A 204 13.77 3.78 -13.58
N LEU A 205 12.64 4.06 -14.24
CA LEU A 205 11.48 4.73 -13.68
C LEU A 205 10.43 3.70 -13.27
N LEU A 206 9.86 3.92 -12.10
CA LEU A 206 8.72 3.18 -11.58
C LEU A 206 7.47 4.01 -11.82
N LEU A 207 6.58 3.53 -12.67
CA LEU A 207 5.29 4.14 -12.95
C LEU A 207 4.21 3.36 -12.20
N SER A 208 3.31 4.08 -11.56
CA SER A 208 2.06 3.51 -11.07
C SER A 208 0.90 4.42 -11.40
N ALA A 209 -0.20 3.88 -11.89
CA ALA A 209 -1.44 4.59 -12.07
C ALA A 209 -2.56 3.87 -11.33
N GLU A 210 -3.34 4.62 -10.57
CA GLU A 210 -4.45 4.14 -9.77
C GLU A 210 -5.74 4.81 -10.21
N SER A 211 -6.82 4.05 -10.32
CA SER A 211 -8.16 4.55 -10.67
C SER A 211 -9.24 3.55 -10.22
N ASP A 212 -10.48 3.98 -10.25
CA ASP A 212 -11.67 3.14 -10.16
C ASP A 212 -11.81 2.18 -11.36
N ASN A 213 -11.14 2.51 -12.48
CA ASN A 213 -11.26 1.81 -13.76
C ASN A 213 -9.89 1.41 -14.32
N LYS A 214 -9.71 0.10 -14.52
CA LYS A 214 -8.46 -0.48 -15.06
C LYS A 214 -8.05 0.07 -16.43
N ASN A 215 -9.01 0.40 -17.28
CA ASN A 215 -8.72 0.96 -18.60
C ASN A 215 -8.24 2.41 -18.50
N LYS A 216 -8.79 3.21 -17.58
CA LYS A 216 -8.29 4.56 -17.30
C LYS A 216 -6.84 4.51 -16.81
N ALA A 217 -6.55 3.65 -15.81
CA ALA A 217 -5.20 3.48 -15.29
C ALA A 217 -4.20 3.02 -16.37
N ARG A 218 -4.58 2.04 -17.21
CA ARG A 218 -3.75 1.59 -18.34
C ARG A 218 -3.49 2.68 -19.38
N LYS A 219 -4.53 3.45 -19.72
CA LYS A 219 -4.41 4.56 -20.66
C LYS A 219 -3.40 5.58 -20.14
N MET A 220 -3.50 5.96 -18.88
CA MET A 220 -2.57 6.89 -18.26
C MET A 220 -1.12 6.37 -18.26
N ILE A 221 -0.89 5.10 -17.90
CA ILE A 221 0.45 4.49 -18.01
C ILE A 221 0.98 4.60 -19.44
N SER A 222 0.17 4.32 -20.46
CA SER A 222 0.60 4.42 -21.87
C SER A 222 0.91 5.87 -22.29
N GLU A 223 0.19 6.84 -21.75
CA GLU A 223 0.47 8.27 -21.99
C GLU A 223 1.80 8.69 -21.34
N MET A 224 2.05 8.25 -20.10
CA MET A 224 3.32 8.49 -19.41
C MET A 224 4.50 7.82 -20.11
N GLU A 225 4.33 6.62 -20.64
CA GLU A 225 5.37 5.96 -21.44
C GLU A 225 5.76 6.76 -22.70
N LYS A 226 4.77 7.27 -23.42
CA LYS A 226 5.04 8.14 -24.57
C LYS A 226 5.80 9.38 -24.16
N MET A 227 5.39 10.01 -23.06
CA MET A 227 6.06 11.18 -22.51
C MET A 227 7.52 10.90 -22.14
N ILE A 228 7.79 9.74 -21.55
CA ILE A 228 9.15 9.32 -21.19
C ILE A 228 9.97 9.00 -22.43
N SER A 229 9.36 8.38 -23.46
CA SER A 229 10.05 8.09 -24.72
C SER A 229 10.43 9.33 -25.53
N GLU A 230 9.78 10.47 -25.30
CA GLU A 230 10.16 11.77 -25.90
C GLU A 230 11.42 12.37 -25.24
N ILE A 231 11.81 11.85 -24.06
CA ILE A 231 12.97 12.31 -23.29
C ILE A 231 14.22 11.46 -23.57
N GLN A 232 14.03 10.19 -23.91
CA GLN A 232 15.11 9.24 -24.23
C GLN A 232 15.71 9.50 -25.62
#